data_b5c43b60c853463b5ec9a1cfb1116f56
#
_entry.id   b5c43b60c853463b5ec9a1cfb1116f56
#
_cell.length_a   1.000
_cell.length_b   1.000
_cell.length_c   1.000
_cell.angle_alpha   90.00
_cell.angle_beta   90.00
_cell.angle_gamma   90.00
#
_symmetry.space_group_name_H-M   'P 1'
#
loop_
_entity.id
_entity.type
_entity.pdbx_description
1 polymer ?
#
loop_
_entity_poly.entity_id
_entity_poly.type
_entity_poly.pdbx_seq_one_letter_code
_entity_poly.pdbx_strand_id
1 'polypeptide(L)'
;MLLRAFEACGTRTAIIGTSLLFAFAHLNFERLPLYFFCSVVLCFAVYVSRSLFAAVLLHAVYNVASVYAGVYLSSVAAHLESFALLFIVMLLAFLICVIFTLSAASRTYRAYADAGLPSDYAPRLRYADRLRASASVYFSLPFLLCTLLFAAVMILEMR
;
A
#
# COMPACT_ATOMS: atom_id res chain seq x y z
N MET A 1 2.15 -13.10 -2.70
CA MET A 1 1.27 -14.26 -2.43
C MET A 1 -0.03 -13.88 -1.71
N LEU A 2 -0.01 -13.08 -0.64
CA LEU A 2 -1.21 -12.68 0.12
C LEU A 2 -2.28 -11.98 -0.74
N LEU A 3 -1.89 -11.06 -1.60
CA LEU A 3 -2.81 -10.34 -2.48
C LEU A 3 -3.67 -11.31 -3.31
N ARG A 4 -3.04 -12.32 -3.95
CA ARG A 4 -3.76 -13.35 -4.72
C ARG A 4 -4.63 -14.25 -3.86
N ALA A 5 -4.20 -14.56 -2.64
CA ALA A 5 -5.01 -15.37 -1.73
C ALA A 5 -6.33 -14.67 -1.36
N PHE A 6 -6.30 -13.34 -1.25
CA PHE A 6 -7.49 -12.55 -0.92
C PHE A 6 -8.30 -12.10 -2.14
N GLU A 7 -7.80 -12.26 -3.36
CA GLU A 7 -8.51 -11.88 -4.61
C GLU A 7 -9.85 -12.59 -4.76
N ALA A 8 -9.97 -13.84 -4.32
CA ALA A 8 -11.23 -14.59 -4.31
C ALA A 8 -12.34 -13.88 -3.51
N CYS A 9 -11.98 -13.06 -2.52
CA CYS A 9 -12.88 -12.27 -1.70
C CYS A 9 -13.19 -10.87 -2.27
N GLY A 10 -12.64 -10.55 -3.42
CA GLY A 10 -12.80 -9.27 -4.11
C GLY A 10 -11.59 -8.35 -3.98
N THR A 11 -11.37 -7.54 -5.02
CA THR A 11 -10.18 -6.67 -5.15
C THR A 11 -9.99 -5.71 -3.97
N ARG A 12 -11.06 -5.11 -3.46
CA ARG A 12 -10.97 -4.19 -2.31
C ARG A 12 -10.49 -4.91 -1.05
N THR A 13 -11.06 -6.07 -0.76
CA THR A 13 -10.66 -6.91 0.39
C THR A 13 -9.22 -7.36 0.26
N ALA A 14 -8.78 -7.74 -0.95
CA ALA A 14 -7.41 -8.14 -1.23
C ALA A 14 -6.42 -6.99 -0.97
N ILE A 15 -6.70 -5.79 -1.45
CA ILE A 15 -5.83 -4.63 -1.24
C ILE A 15 -5.77 -4.27 0.25
N ILE A 16 -6.93 -4.09 0.90
CA ILE A 16 -6.98 -3.65 2.30
C ILE A 16 -6.36 -4.70 3.22
N GLY A 17 -6.73 -5.98 3.07
CA GLY A 17 -6.20 -7.06 3.90
C GLY A 17 -4.70 -7.25 3.77
N THR A 18 -4.18 -7.24 2.52
CA THR A 18 -2.73 -7.32 2.28
C THR A 18 -2.00 -6.11 2.86
N SER A 19 -2.57 -4.91 2.72
CA SER A 19 -1.93 -3.68 3.20
C SER A 19 -1.91 -3.60 4.72
N LEU A 20 -2.93 -4.09 5.41
CA LEU A 20 -2.93 -4.20 6.87
C LEU A 20 -1.87 -5.18 7.36
N LEU A 21 -1.82 -6.39 6.79
CA LEU A 21 -0.80 -7.38 7.17
C LEU A 21 0.62 -6.89 6.88
N PHE A 22 0.82 -6.20 5.75
CA PHE A 22 2.10 -5.58 5.43
C PHE A 22 2.50 -4.52 6.47
N ALA A 23 1.58 -3.65 6.87
CA ALA A 23 1.82 -2.63 7.87
C ALA A 23 2.12 -3.25 9.24
N PHE A 24 1.38 -4.27 9.66
CA PHE A 24 1.62 -5.02 10.90
C PHE A 24 2.98 -5.71 10.92
N ALA A 25 3.44 -6.23 9.79
CA ALA A 25 4.75 -6.89 9.69
C ALA A 25 5.94 -5.94 9.95
N HIS A 26 5.72 -4.62 9.88
CA HIS A 26 6.75 -3.61 10.19
C HIS A 26 6.88 -3.32 11.70
N LEU A 27 5.94 -3.78 12.53
CA LEU A 27 5.95 -3.69 13.99
C LEU A 27 6.25 -2.25 14.51
N ASN A 28 5.74 -1.23 13.85
CA ASN A 28 5.92 0.16 14.25
C ASN A 28 4.59 0.91 14.17
N PHE A 29 4.07 1.26 15.35
CA PHE A 29 2.75 1.89 15.47
C PHE A 29 2.72 3.32 14.93
N GLU A 30 3.75 4.12 15.20
CA GLU A 30 3.80 5.52 14.78
C GLU A 30 3.77 5.65 13.25
N ARG A 31 4.44 4.70 12.55
CA ARG A 31 4.52 4.68 11.09
C ARG A 31 3.51 3.74 10.43
N LEU A 32 2.62 3.13 11.20
CA LEU A 32 1.63 2.18 10.68
C LEU A 32 0.77 2.77 9.54
N PRO A 33 0.23 4.01 9.64
CA PRO A 33 -0.50 4.60 8.53
C PRO A 33 0.36 4.74 7.26
N LEU A 34 1.63 5.13 7.41
CA LEU A 34 2.56 5.26 6.29
C LEU A 34 2.77 3.91 5.60
N TYR A 35 3.08 2.86 6.35
CA TYR A 35 3.27 1.52 5.80
C TYR A 35 2.00 0.98 5.14
N PHE A 36 0.83 1.25 5.71
CA PHE A 36 -0.44 0.89 5.11
C PHE A 36 -0.62 1.54 3.73
N PHE A 37 -0.45 2.86 3.63
CA PHE A 37 -0.58 3.58 2.35
C PHE A 37 0.49 3.17 1.34
N CYS A 38 1.73 2.97 1.76
CA CYS A 38 2.78 2.43 0.89
C CYS A 38 2.37 1.06 0.31
N SER A 39 1.83 0.17 1.15
CA SER A 39 1.38 -1.12 0.68
C SER A 39 0.19 -1.04 -0.28
N VAL A 40 -0.75 -0.11 -0.07
CA VAL A 40 -1.83 0.14 -1.03
C VAL A 40 -1.27 0.51 -2.40
N VAL A 41 -0.25 1.38 -2.45
CA VAL A 41 0.44 1.75 -3.71
C VAL A 41 1.11 0.54 -4.34
N LEU A 42 1.79 -0.30 -3.54
CA LEU A 42 2.43 -1.53 -4.04
C LEU A 42 1.39 -2.54 -4.59
N CYS A 43 0.28 -2.74 -3.89
CA CYS A 43 -0.83 -3.56 -4.39
C CYS A 43 -1.36 -3.03 -5.72
N PHE A 44 -1.54 -1.71 -5.81
CA PHE A 44 -1.98 -1.06 -7.03
C PHE A 44 -0.97 -1.22 -8.17
N ALA A 45 0.33 -1.12 -7.88
CA ALA A 45 1.38 -1.38 -8.85
C ALA A 45 1.31 -2.82 -9.40
N VAL A 46 1.03 -3.83 -8.55
CA VAL A 46 0.81 -5.21 -9.00
C VAL A 46 -0.39 -5.32 -9.93
N TYR A 47 -1.51 -4.69 -9.59
CA TYR A 47 -2.72 -4.74 -10.42
C TYR A 47 -2.52 -4.09 -11.79
N VAL A 48 -1.84 -2.93 -11.84
CA VAL A 48 -1.60 -2.19 -13.08
C VAL A 48 -0.56 -2.89 -13.95
N SER A 49 0.58 -3.27 -13.37
CA SER A 49 1.69 -3.88 -14.12
C SER A 49 1.51 -5.37 -14.36
N ARG A 50 0.59 -6.01 -13.65
CA ARG A 50 0.40 -7.48 -13.59
C ARG A 50 1.69 -8.24 -13.18
N SER A 51 2.61 -7.54 -12.52
CA SER A 51 3.92 -8.04 -12.13
C SER A 51 4.20 -7.83 -10.66
N LEU A 52 4.46 -8.92 -9.95
CA LEU A 52 4.93 -8.85 -8.57
C LEU A 52 6.34 -8.22 -8.51
N PHE A 53 7.16 -8.47 -9.52
CA PHE A 53 8.52 -7.93 -9.61
C PHE A 53 8.51 -6.39 -9.63
N ALA A 54 7.54 -5.77 -10.30
CA ALA A 54 7.38 -4.31 -10.32
C ALA A 54 7.15 -3.75 -8.90
N ALA A 55 6.33 -4.40 -8.09
CA ALA A 55 6.09 -3.97 -6.72
C ALA A 55 7.33 -4.19 -5.82
N VAL A 56 8.04 -5.31 -5.98
CA VAL A 56 9.29 -5.57 -5.25
C VAL A 56 10.34 -4.53 -5.59
N LEU A 57 10.52 -4.22 -6.89
CA LEU A 57 11.46 -3.20 -7.34
C LEU A 57 11.08 -1.81 -6.81
N LEU A 58 9.79 -1.44 -6.89
CA LEU A 58 9.29 -0.17 -6.37
C LEU A 58 9.53 -0.05 -4.86
N HIS A 59 9.28 -1.12 -4.11
CA HIS A 59 9.54 -1.16 -2.68
C HIS A 59 11.04 -1.03 -2.35
N ALA A 60 11.90 -1.72 -3.08
CA ALA A 60 13.35 -1.62 -2.92
C ALA A 60 13.86 -0.19 -3.23
N VAL A 61 13.40 0.40 -4.33
CA VAL A 61 13.75 1.79 -4.70
C VAL A 61 13.28 2.77 -3.63
N TYR A 62 12.05 2.60 -3.12
CA TYR A 62 11.54 3.44 -2.03
C TYR A 62 12.40 3.32 -0.78
N ASN A 63 12.79 2.12 -0.37
CA ASN A 63 13.62 1.92 0.82
C ASN A 63 15.01 2.54 0.66
N VAL A 64 15.66 2.37 -0.49
CA VAL A 64 16.94 3.00 -0.80
C VAL A 64 16.78 4.52 -0.79
N ALA A 65 15.79 5.05 -1.50
CA ALA A 65 15.54 6.48 -1.59
C ALA A 65 15.24 7.10 -0.21
N SER A 66 14.48 6.40 0.66
CA SER A 66 14.14 6.91 1.99
C SER A 66 15.36 7.06 2.90
N VAL A 67 16.34 6.17 2.80
CA VAL A 67 17.60 6.27 3.55
C VAL A 67 18.39 7.49 3.10
N TYR A 68 18.58 7.67 1.80
CA TYR A 68 19.32 8.82 1.27
C TYR A 68 18.56 10.14 1.45
N ALA A 69 17.24 10.14 1.20
CA ALA A 69 16.42 11.33 1.39
C ALA A 69 16.42 11.81 2.85
N GLY A 70 16.45 10.90 3.84
CA GLY A 70 16.54 11.25 5.25
C GLY A 70 17.80 12.07 5.57
N VAL A 71 18.94 11.69 5.01
CA VAL A 71 20.21 12.42 5.18
C VAL A 71 20.16 13.80 4.50
N TYR A 72 19.69 13.84 3.24
CA TYR A 72 19.62 15.12 2.49
C TYR A 72 18.57 16.06 3.06
N LEU A 73 17.37 15.56 3.41
CA LEU A 73 16.30 16.38 3.98
C LEU A 73 16.67 16.98 5.34
N SER A 74 17.40 16.24 6.18
CA SER A 74 17.87 16.79 7.46
C SER A 74 18.86 17.94 7.26
N SER A 75 19.77 17.84 6.27
CA SER A 75 20.71 18.91 5.97
C SER A 75 20.04 20.13 5.33
N VAL A 76 19.08 19.91 4.44
CA VAL A 76 18.29 20.99 3.80
C VAL A 76 17.37 21.66 4.82
N ALA A 77 16.71 20.88 5.69
CA ALA A 77 15.86 21.42 6.75
C ALA A 77 16.62 22.30 7.75
N ALA A 78 17.88 21.98 8.03
CA ALA A 78 18.74 22.80 8.87
C ALA A 78 19.07 24.19 8.27
N HIS A 79 18.94 24.34 6.95
CA HIS A 79 19.22 25.59 6.23
C HIS A 79 17.95 26.36 5.81
N LEU A 80 16.76 25.79 6.03
CA LEU A 80 15.49 26.43 5.70
C LEU A 80 14.92 27.13 6.94
N GLU A 81 14.80 28.45 6.89
CA GLU A 81 14.17 29.27 7.94
C GLU A 81 12.68 28.96 8.16
N SER A 82 12.06 28.23 7.22
CA SER A 82 10.64 27.85 7.29
C SER A 82 10.42 26.40 6.93
N PHE A 83 10.15 25.59 7.94
CA PHE A 83 9.69 24.19 7.79
C PHE A 83 8.40 24.09 6.94
N ALA A 84 7.57 25.14 6.95
CA ALA A 84 6.32 25.21 6.20
C ALA A 84 6.56 25.18 4.68
N LEU A 85 7.57 25.88 4.19
CA LEU A 85 7.88 25.88 2.75
C LEU A 85 8.30 24.49 2.27
N LEU A 86 9.18 23.82 3.01
CA LEU A 86 9.59 22.44 2.69
C LEU A 86 8.40 21.49 2.66
N PHE A 87 7.51 21.58 3.66
CA PHE A 87 6.31 20.76 3.73
C PHE A 87 5.39 20.99 2.52
N ILE A 88 5.15 22.25 2.14
CA ILE A 88 4.32 22.59 0.97
C ILE A 88 4.94 22.02 -0.32
N VAL A 89 6.24 22.17 -0.52
CA VAL A 89 6.94 21.64 -1.71
C VAL A 89 6.82 20.12 -1.77
N MET A 90 7.05 19.43 -0.66
CA MET A 90 6.91 17.97 -0.58
C MET A 90 5.48 17.52 -0.82
N LEU A 91 4.49 18.23 -0.30
CA LEU A 91 3.07 17.95 -0.52
C LEU A 91 2.69 18.12 -2.00
N LEU A 92 3.13 19.21 -2.63
CA LEU A 92 2.89 19.45 -4.06
C LEU A 92 3.54 18.37 -4.93
N ALA A 93 4.79 18.00 -4.64
CA ALA A 93 5.49 16.94 -5.35
C ALA A 93 4.75 15.61 -5.20
N PHE A 94 4.26 15.28 -3.99
CA PHE A 94 3.46 14.10 -3.74
C PHE A 94 2.15 14.10 -4.55
N LEU A 95 1.41 15.20 -4.55
CA LEU A 95 0.16 15.33 -5.31
C LEU A 95 0.41 15.18 -6.83
N ILE A 96 1.48 15.76 -7.34
CA ILE A 96 1.88 15.61 -8.75
C ILE A 96 2.15 14.12 -9.05
N CYS A 97 2.93 13.44 -8.22
CA CYS A 97 3.20 12.00 -8.38
C CYS A 97 1.92 11.16 -8.35
N VAL A 98 0.98 11.47 -7.45
CA VAL A 98 -0.33 10.78 -7.39
C VAL A 98 -1.10 10.99 -8.68
N ILE A 99 -1.21 12.21 -9.19
CA ILE A 99 -1.90 12.52 -10.44
C ILE A 99 -1.27 11.77 -11.62
N PHE A 100 0.06 11.77 -11.74
CA PHE A 100 0.77 11.02 -12.78
C PHE A 100 0.51 9.52 -12.69
N THR A 101 0.56 8.95 -11.48
CA THR A 101 0.33 7.52 -11.25
C THR A 101 -1.10 7.14 -11.63
N LEU A 102 -2.11 7.91 -11.19
CA LEU A 102 -3.51 7.67 -11.54
C LEU A 102 -3.76 7.81 -13.04
N SER A 103 -3.14 8.79 -13.69
CA SER A 103 -3.24 8.99 -15.14
C SER A 103 -2.58 7.83 -15.92
N ALA A 104 -1.42 7.36 -15.48
CA ALA A 104 -0.74 6.21 -16.07
C ALA A 104 -1.58 4.93 -15.90
N ALA A 105 -2.12 4.70 -14.70
CA ALA A 105 -2.98 3.58 -14.40
C ALA A 105 -4.24 3.58 -15.27
N SER A 106 -4.92 4.73 -15.41
CA SER A 106 -6.13 4.84 -16.23
C SER A 106 -5.85 4.52 -17.72
N ARG A 107 -4.70 4.96 -18.23
CA ARG A 107 -4.25 4.61 -19.60
C ARG A 107 -4.01 3.11 -19.76
N THR A 108 -3.34 2.50 -18.80
CA THR A 108 -3.05 1.05 -18.81
C THR A 108 -4.33 0.23 -18.75
N TYR A 109 -5.29 0.61 -17.92
CA TYR A 109 -6.59 -0.07 -17.85
C TYR A 109 -7.40 0.08 -19.14
N ARG A 110 -7.37 1.23 -19.81
CA ARG A 110 -7.99 1.40 -21.12
C ARG A 110 -7.35 0.49 -22.16
N ALA A 111 -6.02 0.43 -22.21
CA ALA A 111 -5.30 -0.47 -23.11
C ALA A 111 -5.66 -1.94 -22.88
N TYR A 112 -5.87 -2.36 -21.63
CA TYR A 112 -6.36 -3.71 -21.34
C TYR A 112 -7.79 -3.94 -21.82
N ALA A 113 -8.67 -2.96 -21.66
CA ALA A 113 -10.04 -3.03 -22.13
C ALA A 113 -10.08 -3.13 -23.68
N ASP A 114 -9.29 -2.31 -24.36
CA ASP A 114 -9.18 -2.29 -25.84
C ASP A 114 -8.60 -3.62 -26.37
N ALA A 115 -7.70 -4.24 -25.59
CA ALA A 115 -7.15 -5.56 -25.91
C ALA A 115 -8.08 -6.74 -25.54
N GLY A 116 -9.28 -6.47 -25.02
CA GLY A 116 -10.20 -7.52 -24.55
C GLY A 116 -9.74 -8.29 -23.32
N LEU A 117 -8.72 -7.78 -22.59
CA LEU A 117 -8.22 -8.41 -21.38
C LEU A 117 -9.08 -8.01 -20.17
N PRO A 118 -9.33 -8.94 -19.23
CA PRO A 118 -10.09 -8.61 -18.03
C PRO A 118 -9.34 -7.55 -17.21
N SER A 119 -10.05 -6.48 -16.84
CA SER A 119 -9.52 -5.39 -16.02
C SER A 119 -9.34 -5.80 -14.55
N ASP A 120 -10.16 -6.73 -14.08
CA ASP A 120 -10.16 -7.24 -12.72
C ASP A 120 -9.79 -8.72 -12.67
N TYR A 121 -8.92 -9.07 -11.72
CA TYR A 121 -8.60 -10.48 -11.41
C TYR A 121 -9.65 -11.11 -10.50
N ALA A 122 -10.41 -10.29 -9.79
CA ALA A 122 -11.36 -10.74 -8.79
C ALA A 122 -12.76 -10.96 -9.40
N PRO A 123 -13.50 -11.99 -9.00
CA PRO A 123 -14.86 -12.21 -9.42
C PRO A 123 -15.75 -11.05 -8.97
N ARG A 124 -16.76 -10.70 -9.80
CA ARG A 124 -17.79 -9.72 -9.43
C ARG A 124 -18.78 -10.36 -8.47
N LEU A 125 -18.50 -10.24 -7.18
CA LEU A 125 -19.38 -10.74 -6.12
C LEU A 125 -20.56 -9.78 -5.88
N ARG A 126 -21.73 -10.34 -5.54
CA ARG A 126 -22.84 -9.55 -4.98
C ARG A 126 -22.45 -8.92 -3.66
N TYR A 127 -23.12 -7.84 -3.26
CA TYR A 127 -22.75 -7.10 -2.05
C TYR A 127 -22.74 -7.99 -0.78
N ALA A 128 -23.76 -8.83 -0.59
CA ALA A 128 -23.85 -9.74 0.55
C ALA A 128 -22.72 -10.79 0.55
N ASP A 129 -22.38 -11.36 -0.60
CA ASP A 129 -21.30 -12.33 -0.74
C ASP A 129 -19.93 -11.67 -0.53
N ARG A 130 -19.77 -10.43 -0.97
CA ARG A 130 -18.56 -9.63 -0.72
C ARG A 130 -18.37 -9.36 0.77
N LEU A 131 -19.44 -9.02 1.49
CA LEU A 131 -19.38 -8.79 2.93
C LEU A 131 -18.98 -10.07 3.68
N ARG A 132 -19.61 -11.20 3.35
CA ARG A 132 -19.25 -12.51 3.93
C ARG A 132 -17.80 -12.90 3.62
N ALA A 133 -17.37 -12.74 2.37
CA ALA A 133 -16.02 -13.03 1.96
C ALA A 133 -14.99 -12.12 2.67
N SER A 134 -15.31 -10.83 2.84
CA SER A 134 -14.45 -9.91 3.59
C SER A 134 -14.37 -10.32 5.07
N ALA A 135 -15.50 -10.65 5.69
CA ALA A 135 -15.54 -11.12 7.07
C ALA A 135 -14.70 -12.40 7.23
N SER A 136 -14.79 -13.36 6.31
CA SER A 136 -14.02 -14.60 6.37
C SER A 136 -12.50 -14.35 6.32
N VAL A 137 -12.04 -13.31 5.65
CA VAL A 137 -10.63 -12.93 5.61
C VAL A 137 -10.19 -12.29 6.93
N TYR A 138 -10.92 -11.26 7.39
CA TYR A 138 -10.52 -10.50 8.57
C TYR A 138 -10.70 -11.28 9.88
N PHE A 139 -11.65 -12.21 9.93
CA PHE A 139 -11.84 -13.12 11.06
C PHE A 139 -11.14 -14.47 10.89
N SER A 140 -10.29 -14.62 9.86
CA SER A 140 -9.47 -15.82 9.73
C SER A 140 -8.43 -15.92 10.85
N LEU A 141 -8.16 -17.14 11.29
CA LEU A 141 -7.19 -17.40 12.36
C LEU A 141 -5.81 -16.75 12.07
N PRO A 142 -5.23 -16.87 10.86
CA PRO A 142 -3.95 -16.22 10.57
C PRO A 142 -3.99 -14.70 10.68
N PHE A 143 -5.09 -14.06 10.23
CA PHE A 143 -5.23 -12.62 10.31
C PHE A 143 -5.33 -12.15 11.76
N LEU A 144 -6.13 -12.83 12.58
CA LEU A 144 -6.27 -12.54 14.01
C LEU A 144 -4.96 -12.74 14.76
N LEU A 145 -4.22 -13.83 14.48
CA LEU A 145 -2.92 -14.07 15.09
C LEU A 145 -1.91 -12.97 14.74
N CYS A 146 -1.84 -12.53 13.48
CA CYS A 146 -0.99 -11.41 13.09
C CYS A 146 -1.36 -10.12 13.81
N THR A 147 -2.65 -9.84 13.95
CA THR A 147 -3.14 -8.64 14.67
C THR A 147 -2.80 -8.70 16.16
N LEU A 148 -2.99 -9.87 16.78
CA LEU A 148 -2.66 -10.08 18.20
C LEU A 148 -1.15 -9.97 18.44
N LEU A 149 -0.34 -10.56 17.57
CA LEU A 149 1.12 -10.47 17.64
C LEU A 149 1.59 -9.02 17.54
N PHE A 150 1.04 -8.27 16.57
CA PHE A 150 1.33 -6.84 16.43
C PHE A 150 0.96 -6.08 17.72
N ALA A 151 -0.25 -6.29 18.24
CA ALA A 151 -0.70 -5.63 19.46
C ALA A 151 0.18 -5.98 20.68
N ALA A 152 0.59 -7.24 20.81
CA ALA A 152 1.46 -7.67 21.90
C ALA A 152 2.85 -7.01 21.84
N VAL A 153 3.46 -6.95 20.65
CA VAL A 153 4.76 -6.26 20.46
C VAL A 153 4.61 -4.77 20.78
N MET A 154 3.56 -4.12 20.32
CA MET A 154 3.32 -2.70 20.59
C MET A 154 3.15 -2.40 22.10
N ILE A 155 2.44 -3.26 22.84
CA ILE A 155 2.31 -3.12 24.30
C ILE A 155 3.66 -3.29 25.02
N LEU A 156 4.52 -4.18 24.50
CA LEU A 156 5.84 -4.39 25.08
C LEU A 156 6.79 -3.20 24.80
N GLU A 157 6.70 -2.57 23.64
CA GLU A 157 7.51 -1.39 23.29
C GLU A 157 7.07 -0.10 24.01
N MET A 158 5.81 -0.02 24.45
CA MET A 158 5.29 1.13 25.20
C MET A 158 5.65 1.11 26.69
N ARG A 159 6.28 0.04 27.19
CA ARG A 159 6.77 -0.08 28.59
C ARG A 159 8.23 0.28 28.72
#